data_5a95a03eb758e0406c82dcb5de024b46
#
_entry.id   5a95a03eb758e0406c82dcb5de024b46
#
_cell.length_a   1.000
_cell.length_b   1.000
_cell.length_c   1.000
_cell.angle_alpha   90.00
_cell.angle_beta   90.00
_cell.angle_gamma   90.00
#
_symmetry.space_group_name_H-M   'P 1'
#
loop_
_entity.id
_entity.type
_entity.pdbx_description
1 polymer ?
#
loop_
_entity_poly.entity_id
_entity_poly.type
_entity_poly.pdbx_seq_one_letter_code
_entity_poly.pdbx_strand_id
1 'polypeptide(L)'
;MGLTHALGAKMVSRGTGGIINLASNSAFQPLPHMATYAAAKAFVLHFSEALEFELRGRGVQVMAVCPGPTATSFFEGVSTEMKDGAFDRAELVVRRTLRSFDQKKSVAYPGRFSVHVAIWLPRLLPRNVVVSAAASATGKMGLATPRKRRG
;
A
#
# COMPACT_ATOMS: atom_id res chain seq x y z
N MET A 1 4.29 13.94 -4.10
CA MET A 1 4.48 14.97 -3.08
C MET A 1 4.05 16.35 -3.55
N GLY A 2 4.55 16.89 -4.66
CA GLY A 2 4.17 18.23 -5.11
C GLY A 2 2.67 18.46 -5.20
N LEU A 3 1.91 17.51 -5.75
CA LEU A 3 0.46 17.59 -5.84
C LEU A 3 -0.21 17.62 -4.46
N THR A 4 0.22 16.76 -3.52
CA THR A 4 -0.32 16.71 -2.15
C THR A 4 -0.05 18.02 -1.41
N HIS A 5 1.14 18.60 -1.58
CA HIS A 5 1.48 19.89 -0.98
C HIS A 5 0.62 21.03 -1.55
N ALA A 6 0.54 21.14 -2.88
CA ALA A 6 -0.21 22.20 -3.54
C ALA A 6 -1.72 22.14 -3.25
N LEU A 7 -2.32 20.96 -3.28
CA LEU A 7 -3.74 20.75 -2.98
C LEU A 7 -4.03 20.85 -1.48
N GLY A 8 -3.12 20.34 -0.63
CA GLY A 8 -3.25 20.40 0.82
C GLY A 8 -3.32 21.82 1.35
N ALA A 9 -2.47 22.73 0.84
CA ALA A 9 -2.51 24.13 1.21
C ALA A 9 -3.88 24.78 0.88
N LYS A 10 -4.44 24.49 -0.30
CA LYS A 10 -5.77 24.97 -0.69
C LYS A 10 -6.90 24.36 0.16
N MET A 11 -6.78 23.11 0.58
CA MET A 11 -7.75 22.43 1.46
C MET A 11 -7.70 23.04 2.87
N VAL A 12 -6.51 23.31 3.39
CA VAL A 12 -6.32 23.97 4.69
C VAL A 12 -6.93 25.37 4.69
N SER A 13 -6.68 26.20 3.67
CA SER A 13 -7.25 27.54 3.58
C SER A 13 -8.79 27.55 3.49
N ARG A 14 -9.36 26.47 2.94
CA ARG A 14 -10.82 26.26 2.83
C ARG A 14 -11.44 25.65 4.09
N GLY A 15 -10.61 25.09 5.00
CA GLY A 15 -11.06 24.40 6.21
C GLY A 15 -11.70 23.01 5.94
N THR A 16 -11.60 22.48 4.72
CA THR A 16 -12.19 21.18 4.37
C THR A 16 -11.44 20.52 3.21
N GLY A 17 -11.26 19.21 3.29
CA GLY A 17 -10.63 18.43 2.23
C GLY A 17 -10.37 17.00 2.60
N GLY A 18 -10.00 16.20 1.60
CA GLY A 18 -9.64 14.79 1.79
C GLY A 18 -8.58 14.34 0.81
N ILE A 19 -7.61 13.59 1.31
CA ILE A 19 -6.49 13.03 0.55
C ILE A 19 -6.41 11.53 0.85
N ILE A 20 -6.47 10.71 -0.18
CA ILE A 20 -6.22 9.27 -0.09
C ILE A 20 -4.94 8.96 -0.86
N ASN A 21 -3.91 8.55 -0.16
CA ASN A 21 -2.63 8.15 -0.75
C ASN A 21 -2.54 6.63 -0.88
N LEU A 22 -2.25 6.14 -2.09
CA LEU A 22 -2.16 4.72 -2.38
C LEU A 22 -0.76 4.18 -2.02
N ALA A 23 -0.63 3.62 -0.82
CA ALA A 23 0.52 2.84 -0.38
C ALA A 23 0.42 1.36 -0.83
N SER A 24 0.76 0.41 0.01
CA SER A 24 0.66 -1.04 -0.22
C SER A 24 0.92 -1.79 1.08
N ASN A 25 0.51 -3.05 1.18
CA ASN A 25 0.98 -3.96 2.24
C ASN A 25 2.50 -4.18 2.19
N SER A 26 3.15 -3.95 1.05
CA SER A 26 4.61 -3.97 0.89
C SER A 26 5.34 -2.86 1.64
N ALA A 27 4.63 -1.85 2.12
CA ALA A 27 5.19 -0.76 2.91
C ALA A 27 5.74 -1.19 4.29
N PHE A 28 5.34 -2.38 4.77
CA PHE A 28 5.62 -2.82 6.14
C PHE A 28 6.85 -3.71 6.28
N GLN A 29 7.45 -4.16 5.17
CA GLN A 29 8.60 -5.05 5.18
C GLN A 29 9.49 -4.88 3.96
N PRO A 30 10.80 -5.23 4.05
CA PRO A 30 11.66 -5.31 2.87
C PRO A 30 11.13 -6.38 1.91
N LEU A 31 11.13 -6.06 0.61
CA LEU A 31 10.75 -7.00 -0.44
C LEU A 31 11.94 -7.22 -1.40
N PRO A 32 12.65 -8.35 -1.31
CA PRO A 32 13.62 -8.75 -2.34
C PRO A 32 12.95 -8.76 -3.71
N HIS A 33 13.69 -8.43 -4.76
CA HIS A 33 13.26 -8.24 -6.15
C HIS A 33 12.31 -7.04 -6.40
N MET A 34 11.82 -6.39 -5.33
CA MET A 34 10.98 -5.18 -5.39
C MET A 34 11.44 -4.12 -4.38
N ALA A 35 12.73 -4.01 -4.12
CA ALA A 35 13.27 -3.14 -3.07
C ALA A 35 12.84 -1.67 -3.22
N THR A 36 13.01 -1.10 -4.40
CA THR A 36 12.61 0.29 -4.70
C THR A 36 11.11 0.50 -4.55
N TYR A 37 10.29 -0.46 -5.00
CA TYR A 37 8.84 -0.40 -4.84
C TYR A 37 8.44 -0.40 -3.37
N ALA A 38 8.96 -1.33 -2.58
CA ALA A 38 8.67 -1.42 -1.14
C ALA A 38 9.09 -0.15 -0.40
N ALA A 39 10.30 0.35 -0.68
CA ALA A 39 10.80 1.60 -0.10
C ALA A 39 9.92 2.80 -0.47
N ALA A 40 9.50 2.92 -1.74
CA ALA A 40 8.60 3.97 -2.18
C ALA A 40 7.23 3.90 -1.49
N LYS A 41 6.69 2.68 -1.29
CA LYS A 41 5.41 2.49 -0.61
C LYS A 41 5.50 2.73 0.90
N ALA A 42 6.63 2.39 1.54
CA ALA A 42 6.91 2.75 2.92
C ALA A 42 6.97 4.28 3.11
N PHE A 43 7.65 4.97 2.19
CA PHE A 43 7.65 6.42 2.15
C PHE A 43 6.23 7.00 2.07
N VAL A 44 5.39 6.51 1.15
CA VAL A 44 4.00 7.00 1.00
C VAL A 44 3.20 6.78 2.28
N LEU A 45 3.37 5.63 2.94
CA LEU A 45 2.69 5.31 4.20
C LEU A 45 3.09 6.31 5.29
N HIS A 46 4.38 6.41 5.61
CA HIS A 46 4.86 7.26 6.70
C HIS A 46 4.60 8.74 6.44
N PHE A 47 4.76 9.19 5.19
CA PHE A 47 4.40 10.54 4.80
C PHE A 47 2.92 10.85 5.05
N SER A 48 2.03 9.90 4.72
CA SER A 48 0.59 10.10 4.90
C SER A 48 0.18 10.10 6.36
N GLU A 49 0.79 9.24 7.19
CA GLU A 49 0.54 9.19 8.63
C GLU A 49 0.98 10.49 9.31
N ALA A 50 2.17 10.99 8.98
CA ALA A 50 2.67 12.27 9.50
C ALA A 50 1.79 13.44 9.07
N LEU A 51 1.46 13.51 7.77
CA LEU A 51 0.62 14.57 7.22
C LEU A 51 -0.81 14.56 7.79
N GLU A 52 -1.36 13.38 8.06
CA GLU A 52 -2.66 13.23 8.72
C GLU A 52 -2.64 13.90 10.10
N PHE A 53 -1.61 13.62 10.89
CA PHE A 53 -1.45 14.22 12.21
C PHE A 53 -1.35 15.75 12.13
N GLU A 54 -0.57 16.26 11.18
CA GLU A 54 -0.38 17.72 10.99
C GLU A 54 -1.65 18.45 10.54
N LEU A 55 -2.52 17.78 9.77
CA LEU A 55 -3.69 18.40 9.13
C LEU A 55 -5.01 18.08 9.82
N ARG A 56 -5.06 17.14 10.76
CA ARG A 56 -6.27 16.70 11.47
C ARG A 56 -7.05 17.87 12.07
N GLY A 57 -6.38 18.81 12.74
CA GLY A 57 -6.98 19.99 13.35
C GLY A 57 -7.35 21.11 12.35
N ARG A 58 -7.06 20.95 11.05
CA ARG A 58 -7.28 21.96 10.01
C ARG A 58 -8.42 21.61 9.04
N GLY A 59 -9.25 20.64 9.39
CA GLY A 59 -10.38 20.22 8.56
C GLY A 59 -10.00 19.38 7.34
N VAL A 60 -8.75 18.94 7.24
CA VAL A 60 -8.28 18.11 6.13
C VAL A 60 -8.00 16.68 6.62
N GLN A 61 -8.71 15.72 6.04
CA GLN A 61 -8.48 14.32 6.30
C GLN A 61 -7.43 13.75 5.35
N VAL A 62 -6.44 13.05 5.88
CA VAL A 62 -5.47 12.29 5.08
C VAL A 62 -5.54 10.82 5.45
N MET A 63 -5.53 9.93 4.47
CA MET A 63 -5.53 8.49 4.70
C MET A 63 -4.52 7.80 3.78
N ALA A 64 -3.68 6.93 4.34
CA ALA A 64 -2.93 5.95 3.58
C ALA A 64 -3.79 4.70 3.36
N VAL A 65 -3.83 4.18 2.14
CA VAL A 65 -4.46 2.90 1.85
C VAL A 65 -3.41 1.86 1.47
N CYS A 66 -3.44 0.71 2.15
CA CYS A 66 -2.44 -0.35 2.03
C CYS A 66 -3.10 -1.66 1.54
N PRO A 67 -3.46 -1.76 0.25
CA PRO A 67 -4.03 -2.97 -0.29
C PRO A 67 -2.99 -4.09 -0.38
N GLY A 68 -3.47 -5.33 -0.41
CA GLY A 68 -2.73 -6.50 -0.85
C GLY A 68 -2.69 -6.61 -2.37
N PRO A 69 -2.27 -7.79 -2.90
CA PRO A 69 -2.36 -8.08 -4.32
C PRO A 69 -3.79 -7.89 -4.82
N THR A 70 -3.96 -7.02 -5.80
CA THR A 70 -5.27 -6.65 -6.35
C THR A 70 -5.28 -6.94 -7.85
N ALA A 71 -6.36 -7.52 -8.35
CA ALA A 71 -6.55 -7.86 -9.76
C ALA A 71 -6.65 -6.56 -10.59
N THR A 72 -5.52 -6.16 -11.14
CA THR A 72 -5.34 -4.96 -11.98
C THR A 72 -4.26 -5.24 -13.02
N SER A 73 -4.10 -4.36 -14.00
CA SER A 73 -3.04 -4.41 -15.01
C SER A 73 -1.60 -4.37 -14.43
N PHE A 74 -1.44 -4.09 -13.14
CA PHE A 74 -0.12 -4.08 -12.50
C PHE A 74 0.64 -5.40 -12.65
N PHE A 75 -0.08 -6.53 -12.69
CA PHE A 75 0.48 -7.87 -12.84
C PHE A 75 0.43 -8.40 -14.27
N GLU A 76 0.00 -7.61 -15.25
CA GLU A 76 0.00 -8.03 -16.65
C GLU A 76 1.42 -8.35 -17.13
N GLY A 77 1.58 -9.52 -17.76
CA GLY A 77 2.87 -10.02 -18.26
C GLY A 77 3.81 -10.57 -17.18
N VAL A 78 3.34 -10.75 -15.95
CA VAL A 78 4.07 -11.47 -14.89
C VAL A 78 3.51 -12.90 -14.80
N SER A 79 4.37 -13.90 -15.05
CA SER A 79 4.03 -15.30 -14.80
C SER A 79 4.03 -15.53 -13.29
N THR A 80 2.87 -15.75 -12.70
CA THR A 80 2.73 -15.95 -11.25
C THR A 80 2.31 -17.39 -10.95
N GLU A 81 2.88 -17.96 -9.88
CA GLU A 81 2.43 -19.23 -9.30
C GLU A 81 1.29 -19.02 -8.26
N MET A 82 0.82 -17.80 -8.12
CA MET A 82 -0.28 -17.49 -7.20
C MET A 82 -1.56 -18.17 -7.69
N LYS A 83 -2.22 -18.88 -6.78
CA LYS A 83 -3.48 -19.59 -7.06
C LYS A 83 -4.57 -18.60 -7.49
N ASP A 84 -5.51 -19.07 -8.29
CA ASP A 84 -6.76 -18.38 -8.56
C ASP A 84 -7.40 -17.94 -7.25
N GLY A 85 -7.82 -16.68 -7.20
CA GLY A 85 -8.38 -16.08 -5.99
C GLY A 85 -7.35 -15.52 -5.00
N ALA A 86 -6.04 -15.54 -5.31
CA ALA A 86 -5.03 -14.88 -4.47
C ALA A 86 -5.07 -13.34 -4.55
N PHE A 87 -5.73 -12.80 -5.55
CA PHE A 87 -5.92 -11.37 -5.77
C PHE A 87 -7.26 -10.89 -5.22
N ASP A 88 -7.27 -9.73 -4.60
CA ASP A 88 -8.52 -9.05 -4.23
C ASP A 88 -9.13 -8.37 -5.46
N ARG A 89 -10.47 -8.35 -5.56
CA ARG A 89 -11.16 -7.62 -6.64
C ARG A 89 -11.02 -6.12 -6.40
N ALA A 90 -10.68 -5.37 -7.46
CA ALA A 90 -10.46 -3.93 -7.38
C ALA A 90 -11.66 -3.17 -6.81
N GLU A 91 -12.88 -3.52 -7.22
CA GLU A 91 -14.11 -2.89 -6.74
C GLU A 91 -14.31 -3.07 -5.22
N LEU A 92 -13.94 -4.24 -4.69
CA LEU A 92 -14.02 -4.51 -3.26
C LEU A 92 -13.00 -3.68 -2.47
N VAL A 93 -11.78 -3.58 -3.00
CA VAL A 93 -10.71 -2.75 -2.43
C VAL A 93 -11.15 -1.28 -2.39
N VAL A 94 -11.68 -0.75 -3.49
CA VAL A 94 -12.19 0.62 -3.56
C VAL A 94 -13.31 0.86 -2.55
N ARG A 95 -14.33 -0.01 -2.53
CA ARG A 95 -15.47 0.12 -1.60
C ARG A 95 -15.02 0.13 -0.14
N ARG A 96 -14.10 -0.77 0.24
CA ARG A 96 -13.55 -0.82 1.62
C ARG A 96 -12.70 0.40 1.94
N THR A 97 -11.95 0.91 0.97
CA THR A 97 -11.16 2.14 1.10
C THR A 97 -12.06 3.33 1.40
N LEU A 98 -13.09 3.56 0.59
CA LEU A 98 -14.03 4.67 0.78
C LEU A 98 -14.75 4.57 2.13
N ARG A 99 -15.24 3.38 2.50
CA ARG A 99 -15.83 3.16 3.83
C ARG A 99 -14.84 3.50 4.97
N SER A 100 -13.57 3.14 4.83
CA SER A 100 -12.55 3.48 5.83
C SER A 100 -12.29 4.97 5.91
N PHE A 101 -12.35 5.65 4.77
CA PHE A 101 -12.23 7.10 4.70
C PHE A 101 -13.41 7.80 5.38
N ASP A 102 -14.64 7.37 5.13
CA ASP A 102 -15.85 7.90 5.80
C ASP A 102 -15.80 7.69 7.33
N GLN A 103 -15.16 6.58 7.76
CA GLN A 103 -14.91 6.29 9.18
C GLN A 103 -13.74 7.09 9.79
N LYS A 104 -13.18 8.05 9.07
CA LYS A 104 -12.07 8.91 9.53
C LYS A 104 -10.79 8.14 9.93
N LYS A 105 -10.52 6.99 9.30
CA LYS A 105 -9.28 6.24 9.55
C LYS A 105 -8.09 6.95 8.89
N SER A 106 -6.95 6.95 9.56
CA SER A 106 -5.67 7.44 9.03
C SER A 106 -4.98 6.42 8.12
N VAL A 107 -5.19 5.12 8.40
CA VAL A 107 -4.68 4.01 7.57
C VAL A 107 -5.77 3.00 7.33
N ALA A 108 -5.88 2.52 6.09
CA ALA A 108 -6.84 1.49 5.69
C ALA A 108 -6.14 0.26 5.08
N TYR A 109 -6.64 -0.92 5.46
CA TYR A 109 -6.18 -2.23 4.97
C TYR A 109 -7.35 -2.94 4.28
N PRO A 110 -7.68 -2.59 3.03
CA PRO A 110 -8.91 -3.05 2.39
C PRO A 110 -8.90 -4.51 1.93
N GLY A 111 -7.77 -5.20 2.06
CA GLY A 111 -7.57 -6.58 1.64
C GLY A 111 -8.28 -7.63 2.52
N ARG A 112 -8.04 -8.90 2.21
CA ARG A 112 -8.50 -10.04 3.00
C ARG A 112 -7.68 -10.19 4.29
N PHE A 113 -8.15 -11.04 5.21
CA PHE A 113 -7.51 -11.25 6.52
C PHE A 113 -6.02 -11.63 6.43
N SER A 114 -5.64 -12.45 5.45
CA SER A 114 -4.23 -12.84 5.21
C SER A 114 -3.32 -11.63 4.98
N VAL A 115 -3.81 -10.55 4.38
CA VAL A 115 -3.06 -9.30 4.20
C VAL A 115 -2.78 -8.64 5.55
N HIS A 116 -3.73 -8.66 6.48
CA HIS A 116 -3.52 -8.14 7.84
C HIS A 116 -2.44 -8.93 8.57
N VAL A 117 -2.48 -10.27 8.47
CA VAL A 117 -1.43 -11.13 9.06
C VAL A 117 -0.07 -10.81 8.47
N ALA A 118 0.03 -10.64 7.14
CA ALA A 118 1.26 -10.29 6.45
C ALA A 118 1.82 -8.90 6.85
N ILE A 119 0.98 -7.98 7.32
CA ILE A 119 1.38 -6.67 7.80
C ILE A 119 1.88 -6.71 9.26
N TRP A 120 1.20 -7.46 10.12
CA TRP A 120 1.47 -7.43 11.56
C TRP A 120 2.52 -8.44 12.01
N LEU A 121 2.51 -9.65 11.45
CA LEU A 121 3.44 -10.72 11.83
C LEU A 121 4.93 -10.33 11.66
N PRO A 122 5.36 -9.63 10.60
CA PRO A 122 6.74 -9.19 10.44
C PRO A 122 7.27 -8.28 11.56
N ARG A 123 6.39 -7.62 12.30
CA ARG A 123 6.78 -6.75 13.42
C ARG A 123 7.26 -7.53 14.65
N LEU A 124 6.90 -8.80 14.74
CA LEU A 124 7.22 -9.69 15.85
C LEU A 124 8.41 -10.62 15.54
N LEU A 125 8.86 -10.65 14.29
CA LEU A 125 9.91 -11.57 13.84
C LEU A 125 11.26 -10.86 13.63
N PRO A 126 12.39 -11.57 13.80
CA PRO A 126 13.70 -11.05 13.42
C PRO A 126 13.75 -10.64 11.97
N ARG A 127 14.44 -9.54 11.66
CA ARG A 127 14.51 -8.93 10.32
C ARG A 127 14.96 -9.90 9.22
N ASN A 128 15.94 -10.76 9.50
CA ASN A 128 16.44 -11.77 8.55
C ASN A 128 15.36 -12.80 8.18
N VAL A 129 14.54 -13.23 9.13
CA VAL A 129 13.41 -14.13 8.90
C VAL A 129 12.37 -13.46 7.99
N VAL A 130 12.04 -12.20 8.28
CA VAL A 130 11.11 -11.41 7.47
C VAL A 130 11.59 -11.28 6.03
N VAL A 131 12.87 -10.95 5.83
CA VAL A 131 13.46 -10.82 4.48
C VAL A 131 13.40 -12.14 3.72
N SER A 132 13.74 -13.26 4.37
CA SER A 132 13.71 -14.58 3.73
C SER A 132 12.29 -15.00 3.35
N ALA A 133 11.33 -14.80 4.23
CA ALA A 133 9.92 -15.08 3.96
C ALA A 133 9.38 -14.20 2.82
N ALA A 134 9.74 -12.91 2.81
CA ALA A 134 9.36 -11.98 1.76
C ALA A 134 9.99 -12.36 0.40
N ALA A 135 11.25 -12.82 0.38
CA ALA A 135 11.91 -13.33 -0.83
C ALA A 135 11.18 -14.53 -1.43
N SER A 136 10.76 -15.47 -0.57
CA SER A 136 9.96 -16.63 -1.01
C SER A 136 8.60 -16.19 -1.58
N ALA A 137 7.93 -15.23 -0.94
CA ALA A 137 6.65 -14.72 -1.42
C ALA A 137 6.77 -14.00 -2.77
N THR A 138 7.77 -13.13 -2.95
CA THR A 138 8.01 -12.45 -4.23
C THR A 138 8.44 -13.40 -5.34
N GLY A 139 9.16 -14.49 -5.01
CA GLY A 139 9.48 -15.56 -5.95
C GLY A 139 8.21 -16.22 -6.50
N LYS A 140 7.29 -16.62 -5.62
CA LYS A 140 5.98 -17.22 -6.01
C LYS A 140 5.09 -16.25 -6.81
N MET A 141 5.27 -14.96 -6.63
CA MET A 141 4.61 -13.94 -7.44
C MET A 141 5.22 -13.78 -8.85
N GLY A 142 6.28 -14.52 -9.18
CA GLY A 142 6.98 -14.41 -10.46
C GLY A 142 7.86 -13.16 -10.59
N LEU A 143 8.13 -12.46 -9.49
CA LEU A 143 8.85 -11.20 -9.49
C LEU A 143 10.38 -11.38 -9.38
N ALA A 144 10.84 -12.60 -9.09
CA ALA A 144 12.26 -12.97 -9.03
C ALA A 144 12.90 -13.12 -10.41
N THR A 145 12.12 -13.32 -11.46
CA THR A 145 12.63 -13.49 -12.82
C THR A 145 12.82 -12.13 -13.49
N PRO A 146 13.98 -11.89 -14.16
CA PRO A 146 14.17 -10.64 -14.90
C PRO A 146 13.08 -10.48 -15.96
N ARG A 147 12.37 -9.38 -15.93
CA ARG A 147 11.37 -9.06 -16.95
C ARG A 147 12.09 -8.97 -18.30
N LYS A 148 11.79 -9.87 -19.26
CA LYS A 148 12.28 -9.72 -20.64
C LYS A 148 11.90 -8.33 -21.12
N ARG A 149 12.91 -7.48 -21.42
CA ARG A 149 12.66 -6.20 -22.09
C ARG A 149 11.97 -6.51 -23.40
N ARG A 150 10.77 -6.03 -23.58
CA ARG A 150 10.19 -5.95 -24.93
C ARG A 150 11.02 -4.89 -25.66
N GLY A 151 11.81 -5.35 -26.65
CA GLY A 151 12.47 -4.48 -27.63
C GLY A 151 11.44 -3.76 -28.47
#